data_469fe373d314cbfa60efb2ebf410c3d4
#
_entry.id   469fe373d314cbfa60efb2ebf410c3d4
#
_cell.length_a   1.000
_cell.length_b   1.000
_cell.length_c   1.000
_cell.angle_alpha   90.00
_cell.angle_beta   90.00
_cell.angle_gamma   90.00
#
_symmetry.space_group_name_H-M   'P 1'
#
loop_
_entity.id
_entity.type
_entity.pdbx_description
1 polymer ?
#
loop_
_entity_poly.entity_id
_entity_poly.type
_entity_poly.pdbx_seq_one_letter_code
_entity_poly.pdbx_strand_id
1 'polypeptide(L)'
;MTAMPNNTLPELFTLICDAVKKVSPPMQVSRNEKTVLELMGNKPVPYGSKKTIVPGMYFCSVVLRNDKVSFYFFPIYYHEDSYAPLIPQMIKCLKGKTCFHFKKADQVNYKELSAILKLGVQQWKKQGYLK
;
A
#
# COMPACT_ATOMS: atom_id res chain seq x y z
N MET A 1 16.81 -17.95 -19.56
CA MET A 1 16.45 -17.68 -18.89
C MET A 1 16.02 -17.36 -18.26
N THR A 2 15.79 -17.47 -18.09
CA THR A 2 15.28 -17.21 -17.50
C THR A 2 14.70 -17.00 -16.77
N ALA A 3 14.68 -17.05 -16.66
CA ALA A 3 13.71 -16.84 -15.98
C ALA A 3 13.70 -16.47 -14.76
N MET A 4 13.46 -15.99 -14.26
CA MET A 4 13.25 -15.84 -13.23
C MET A 4 12.27 -15.94 -12.55
N PRO A 5 11.73 -16.50 -12.81
CA PRO A 5 10.39 -16.55 -12.38
C PRO A 5 10.19 -16.88 -10.97
N ASN A 6 11.13 -17.45 -10.37
CA ASN A 6 10.97 -17.74 -8.96
C ASN A 6 11.46 -16.59 -8.14
N ASN A 7 10.74 -15.49 -8.20
CA ASN A 7 11.08 -14.39 -7.34
C ASN A 7 10.95 -14.84 -5.90
N THR A 8 12.01 -14.64 -5.13
CA THR A 8 11.97 -14.88 -3.71
C THR A 8 11.05 -13.86 -3.04
N LEU A 9 10.63 -14.12 -1.83
CA LEU A 9 9.83 -13.15 -1.09
C LEU A 9 10.56 -11.82 -0.91
N PRO A 10 11.88 -11.78 -0.60
CA PRO A 10 12.59 -10.50 -0.57
C PRO A 10 12.57 -9.75 -1.89
N GLU A 11 12.69 -10.45 -3.01
CA GLU A 11 12.61 -9.81 -4.32
C GLU A 11 11.21 -9.26 -4.59
N LEU A 12 10.19 -10.02 -4.24
CA LEU A 12 8.81 -9.58 -4.37
C LEU A 12 8.54 -8.35 -3.50
N PHE A 13 9.04 -8.37 -2.27
CA PHE A 13 8.96 -7.22 -1.38
C PHE A 13 9.57 -5.97 -2.03
N THR A 14 10.76 -6.10 -2.60
CA THR A 14 11.45 -4.98 -3.27
C THR A 14 10.63 -4.43 -4.42
N LEU A 15 10.07 -5.32 -5.25
CA LEU A 15 9.27 -4.90 -6.40
C LEU A 15 8.01 -4.14 -5.98
N ILE A 16 7.33 -4.63 -4.96
CA ILE A 16 6.15 -3.95 -4.45
C ILE A 16 6.52 -2.61 -3.83
N CYS A 17 7.62 -2.56 -3.07
CA CYS A 17 8.10 -1.32 -2.48
C CYS A 17 8.41 -0.28 -3.56
N ASP A 18 9.07 -0.69 -4.65
CA ASP A 18 9.38 0.22 -5.75
C ASP A 18 8.11 0.81 -6.37
N ALA A 19 7.09 -0.02 -6.53
CA ALA A 19 5.82 0.45 -7.08
C ALA A 19 5.12 1.43 -6.12
N VAL A 20 5.15 1.12 -4.83
CA VAL A 20 4.52 1.95 -3.80
C VAL A 20 5.23 3.29 -3.67
N LYS A 21 6.57 3.30 -3.76
CA LYS A 21 7.35 4.53 -3.65
C LYS A 21 7.06 5.54 -4.76
N LYS A 22 6.41 5.13 -5.83
CA LYS A 22 6.07 6.06 -6.92
C LYS A 22 5.08 7.14 -6.50
N VAL A 23 4.36 6.95 -5.40
CA VAL A 23 3.47 7.98 -4.86
C VAL A 23 4.13 8.81 -3.74
N SER A 24 5.42 8.69 -3.59
CA SER A 24 6.21 9.52 -2.66
C SER A 24 7.23 10.34 -3.46
N PRO A 25 7.08 11.67 -3.58
CA PRO A 25 5.98 12.46 -3.05
C PRO A 25 4.67 12.23 -3.79
N PRO A 26 3.51 12.67 -3.30
CA PRO A 26 3.33 13.53 -2.11
C PRO A 26 3.33 12.78 -0.80
N MET A 27 3.19 11.43 -0.82
CA MET A 27 3.25 10.68 0.43
C MET A 27 4.63 10.78 1.06
N GLN A 28 4.70 10.78 2.40
CA GLN A 28 5.96 10.73 3.14
C GLN A 28 6.27 9.29 3.53
N VAL A 29 7.54 8.92 3.47
CA VAL A 29 8.00 7.63 3.98
C VAL A 29 8.18 7.78 5.49
N SER A 30 7.38 7.02 6.26
CA SER A 30 7.47 7.03 7.72
C SER A 30 8.34 5.91 8.26
N ARG A 31 8.46 4.81 7.51
CA ARG A 31 9.38 3.71 7.82
C ARG A 31 9.96 3.18 6.52
N ASN A 32 11.27 2.99 6.52
CA ASN A 32 11.96 2.40 5.38
C ASN A 32 13.02 1.46 5.93
N GLU A 33 12.59 0.28 6.32
CA GLU A 33 13.41 -0.71 6.98
C GLU A 33 13.59 -1.93 6.06
N LYS A 34 14.46 -2.82 6.43
CA LYS A 34 14.78 -4.00 5.64
C LYS A 34 13.53 -4.83 5.31
N THR A 35 12.56 -4.87 6.20
CA THR A 35 11.36 -5.69 6.06
C THR A 35 10.07 -4.89 6.10
N VAL A 36 10.13 -3.56 6.17
CA VAL A 36 8.92 -2.72 6.27
C VAL A 36 9.13 -1.42 5.51
N LEU A 37 8.20 -1.11 4.63
CA LEU A 37 8.06 0.23 4.04
C LEU A 37 6.69 0.76 4.47
N GLU A 38 6.64 1.96 5.02
CA GLU A 38 5.38 2.58 5.42
C GLU A 38 5.29 4.00 4.90
N LEU A 39 4.14 4.35 4.35
CA LEU A 39 3.86 5.70 3.85
C LEU A 39 2.71 6.32 4.63
N MET A 40 2.76 7.63 4.75
CA MET A 40 1.70 8.40 5.40
C MET A 40 1.50 9.72 4.67
N GLY A 41 0.43 10.43 5.00
CA GLY A 41 0.21 11.77 4.49
C GLY A 41 1.31 12.72 4.93
N ASN A 42 1.38 13.88 4.29
CA ASN A 42 2.53 14.78 4.44
C ASN A 42 2.23 15.99 5.32
N LYS A 43 1.21 15.90 6.17
CA LYS A 43 0.94 16.98 7.14
C LYS A 43 0.34 16.42 8.42
N PRO A 44 0.55 17.08 9.56
CA PRO A 44 -0.06 16.65 10.82
C PRO A 44 -1.58 16.72 10.76
N VAL A 45 -2.24 15.72 11.32
CA VAL A 45 -3.70 15.66 11.35
C VAL A 45 -4.16 15.05 12.68
N PRO A 46 -5.37 15.36 13.16
CA PRO A 46 -5.93 14.70 14.32
C PRO A 46 -6.37 13.28 13.96
N TYR A 47 -6.14 12.35 14.87
CA TYR A 47 -6.49 10.95 14.65
C TYR A 47 -7.05 10.33 15.92
N GLY A 48 -8.05 9.47 15.74
CA GLY A 48 -8.66 8.74 16.85
C GLY A 48 -9.73 9.52 17.58
N SER A 49 -10.36 8.87 18.55
CA SER A 49 -11.47 9.49 19.32
C SER A 49 -11.01 10.68 20.13
N LYS A 50 -9.75 10.68 20.57
CA LYS A 50 -9.19 11.80 21.34
C LYS A 50 -8.59 12.88 20.45
N LYS A 51 -8.62 12.68 19.13
CA LYS A 51 -8.09 13.63 18.15
C LYS A 51 -6.63 13.98 18.40
N THR A 52 -5.83 13.00 18.81
CA THR A 52 -4.40 13.17 19.01
C THR A 52 -3.76 13.52 17.66
N ILE A 53 -2.91 14.54 17.65
CA ILE A 53 -2.24 14.94 16.42
C ILE A 53 -1.15 13.94 16.07
N VAL A 54 -1.23 13.37 14.87
CA VAL A 54 -0.20 12.48 14.32
C VAL A 54 0.52 13.20 13.19
N PRO A 55 1.81 12.86 12.92
CA PRO A 55 2.60 13.57 11.92
C PRO A 55 2.08 13.40 10.48
N GLY A 56 1.28 12.37 10.23
CA GLY A 56 0.64 12.15 8.95
C GLY A 56 -0.36 11.04 9.07
N MET A 57 -1.41 11.08 8.24
CA MET A 57 -2.40 10.02 8.25
C MET A 57 -1.81 8.79 7.58
N TYR A 58 -1.85 7.66 8.26
CA TYR A 58 -1.38 6.38 7.72
C TYR A 58 -2.01 6.10 6.35
N PHE A 59 -1.21 5.66 5.40
CA PHE A 59 -1.65 5.39 4.04
C PHE A 59 -1.52 3.91 3.69
N CYS A 60 -0.30 3.38 3.73
CA CYS A 60 -0.07 1.97 3.39
C CYS A 60 1.24 1.50 3.99
N SER A 61 1.40 0.18 4.01
CA SER A 61 2.67 -0.47 4.39
C SER A 61 2.89 -1.72 3.55
N VAL A 62 4.16 -2.03 3.32
CA VAL A 62 4.57 -3.30 2.72
C VAL A 62 5.44 -3.99 3.77
N VAL A 63 5.11 -5.22 4.12
CA VAL A 63 5.80 -5.95 5.18
C VAL A 63 6.27 -7.30 4.64
N LEU A 64 7.55 -7.57 4.71
CA LEU A 64 8.13 -8.86 4.35
C LEU A 64 7.98 -9.80 5.54
N ARG A 65 7.27 -10.91 5.33
CA ARG A 65 7.08 -11.94 6.35
C ARG A 65 7.75 -13.23 5.93
N ASN A 66 7.73 -14.24 6.80
CA ASN A 66 8.37 -15.51 6.52
C ASN A 66 7.76 -16.26 5.35
N ASP A 67 6.46 -16.11 5.14
CA ASP A 67 5.72 -16.92 4.17
C ASP A 67 4.98 -16.10 3.12
N LYS A 68 5.08 -14.77 3.18
CA LYS A 68 4.36 -13.89 2.26
C LYS A 68 4.88 -12.47 2.35
N VAL A 69 4.41 -11.62 1.43
CA VAL A 69 4.53 -10.17 1.55
C VAL A 69 3.13 -9.65 1.82
N SER A 70 2.97 -8.90 2.90
CA SER A 70 1.69 -8.28 3.25
C SER A 70 1.70 -6.83 2.79
N PHE A 71 0.66 -6.44 2.06
CA PHE A 71 0.48 -5.06 1.64
C PHE A 71 -0.79 -4.54 2.30
N TYR A 72 -0.64 -3.59 3.20
CA TYR A 72 -1.75 -2.95 3.90
C TYR A 72 -2.07 -1.64 3.18
N PHE A 73 -3.31 -1.51 2.72
CA PHE A 73 -3.73 -0.32 1.97
C PHE A 73 -4.95 0.28 2.65
N PHE A 74 -4.73 1.28 3.50
CA PHE A 74 -5.75 1.84 4.37
C PHE A 74 -6.91 2.52 3.64
N PRO A 75 -6.72 3.22 2.51
CA PRO A 75 -7.84 3.90 1.84
C PRO A 75 -9.01 2.98 1.49
N ILE A 76 -8.75 1.70 1.23
CA ILE A 76 -9.82 0.77 0.87
C ILE A 76 -10.82 0.58 2.01
N TYR A 77 -10.40 0.83 3.24
CA TYR A 77 -11.27 0.71 4.41
C TYR A 77 -12.47 1.64 4.31
N TYR A 78 -12.25 2.84 3.79
CA TYR A 78 -13.29 3.85 3.71
C TYR A 78 -14.12 3.77 2.43
N HIS A 79 -13.54 3.22 1.36
CA HIS A 79 -14.12 3.33 0.01
C HIS A 79 -14.00 2.02 -0.75
N GLU A 80 -14.38 0.92 -0.12
CA GLU A 80 -14.25 -0.42 -0.72
C GLU A 80 -14.88 -0.49 -2.12
N ASP A 81 -16.06 0.10 -2.29
CA ASP A 81 -16.77 0.06 -3.56
C ASP A 81 -16.02 0.80 -4.68
N SER A 82 -15.20 1.77 -4.33
CA SER A 82 -14.42 2.51 -5.30
C SER A 82 -13.19 1.75 -5.75
N TYR A 83 -12.65 0.89 -4.89
CA TYR A 83 -11.41 0.15 -5.17
C TYR A 83 -11.64 -1.20 -5.80
N ALA A 84 -12.68 -1.92 -5.40
CA ALA A 84 -12.91 -3.26 -5.89
C ALA A 84 -12.92 -3.38 -7.42
N PRO A 85 -13.58 -2.46 -8.17
CA PRO A 85 -13.57 -2.55 -9.64
C PRO A 85 -12.19 -2.33 -10.25
N LEU A 86 -11.25 -1.73 -9.52
CA LEU A 86 -9.91 -1.44 -10.04
C LEU A 86 -8.96 -2.63 -9.89
N ILE A 87 -9.32 -3.62 -9.09
CA ILE A 87 -8.42 -4.73 -8.77
C ILE A 87 -9.08 -6.09 -9.00
N PRO A 88 -9.59 -6.36 -10.22
CA PRO A 88 -10.27 -7.65 -10.47
C PRO A 88 -9.38 -8.85 -10.23
N GLN A 89 -8.08 -8.73 -10.37
CA GLN A 89 -7.15 -9.83 -10.10
C GLN A 89 -6.66 -9.81 -8.66
N MET A 90 -6.19 -8.67 -8.19
CA MET A 90 -5.61 -8.57 -6.85
C MET A 90 -6.63 -8.73 -5.73
N ILE A 91 -7.92 -8.54 -6.03
CA ILE A 91 -8.97 -8.71 -5.02
C ILE A 91 -8.94 -10.12 -4.42
N LYS A 92 -8.46 -11.10 -5.17
CA LYS A 92 -8.34 -12.48 -4.69
C LYS A 92 -7.34 -12.62 -3.56
N CYS A 93 -6.42 -11.69 -3.45
CA CYS A 93 -5.40 -11.69 -2.39
C CYS A 93 -5.79 -10.85 -1.19
N LEU A 94 -6.91 -10.16 -1.26
CA LEU A 94 -7.37 -9.30 -0.16
C LEU A 94 -7.88 -10.18 0.97
N LYS A 95 -7.26 -10.02 2.15
CA LYS A 95 -7.64 -10.72 3.37
C LYS A 95 -8.09 -9.69 4.39
N GLY A 96 -9.30 -9.84 4.89
CA GLY A 96 -9.88 -8.82 5.73
C GLY A 96 -10.23 -7.59 4.88
N LYS A 97 -10.12 -6.39 5.45
CA LYS A 97 -10.58 -5.19 4.77
C LYS A 97 -9.48 -4.44 4.02
N THR A 98 -8.24 -4.50 4.48
CA THR A 98 -7.19 -3.64 3.96
C THR A 98 -5.90 -4.35 3.60
N CYS A 99 -5.79 -5.64 3.87
CA CYS A 99 -4.52 -6.35 3.74
C CYS A 99 -4.52 -7.31 2.56
N PHE A 100 -3.53 -7.18 1.69
CA PHE A 100 -3.30 -8.13 0.61
C PHE A 100 -2.15 -9.05 1.01
N HIS A 101 -2.32 -10.35 0.78
CA HIS A 101 -1.27 -11.34 1.02
C HIS A 101 -0.76 -11.85 -0.32
N PHE A 102 0.49 -11.55 -0.63
CA PHE A 102 1.12 -12.01 -1.86
C PHE A 102 2.20 -13.05 -1.55
N LYS A 103 2.09 -14.21 -2.17
CA LYS A 103 3.08 -15.29 -2.01
C LYS A 103 3.91 -15.47 -3.27
N LYS A 104 3.40 -15.05 -4.42
CA LYS A 104 4.06 -15.21 -5.71
C LYS A 104 3.99 -13.92 -6.50
N ALA A 105 4.99 -13.70 -7.34
CA ALA A 105 5.06 -12.47 -8.13
C ALA A 105 3.88 -12.30 -9.07
N ASP A 106 3.32 -13.40 -9.59
CA ASP A 106 2.21 -13.33 -10.53
C ASP A 106 0.88 -12.95 -9.88
N GLN A 107 0.83 -12.89 -8.56
CA GLN A 107 -0.34 -12.41 -7.84
C GLN A 107 -0.43 -10.89 -7.82
N VAL A 108 0.67 -10.20 -8.08
CA VAL A 108 0.71 -8.73 -8.07
C VAL A 108 0.51 -8.23 -9.50
N ASN A 109 -0.58 -7.51 -9.70
CA ASN A 109 -0.84 -6.84 -10.97
C ASN A 109 -0.45 -5.37 -10.78
N TYR A 110 0.68 -4.96 -11.37
CA TYR A 110 1.23 -3.61 -11.14
C TYR A 110 0.36 -2.52 -11.71
N LYS A 111 -0.43 -2.82 -12.74
CA LYS A 111 -1.40 -1.88 -13.28
C LYS A 111 -2.51 -1.61 -12.28
N GLU A 112 -3.03 -2.68 -11.67
CA GLU A 112 -4.04 -2.56 -10.63
C GLU A 112 -3.49 -1.87 -9.40
N LEU A 113 -2.29 -2.24 -8.98
CA LEU A 113 -1.64 -1.62 -7.83
C LEU A 113 -1.45 -0.13 -8.05
N SER A 114 -0.96 0.26 -9.23
CA SER A 114 -0.79 1.67 -9.59
C SER A 114 -2.13 2.42 -9.54
N ALA A 115 -3.20 1.79 -10.04
CA ALA A 115 -4.52 2.42 -10.05
C ALA A 115 -5.03 2.73 -8.66
N ILE A 116 -4.92 1.77 -7.74
CA ILE A 116 -5.42 2.01 -6.37
C ILE A 116 -4.54 3.00 -5.62
N LEU A 117 -3.22 2.98 -5.86
CA LEU A 117 -2.33 3.96 -5.23
C LEU A 117 -2.68 5.38 -5.68
N LYS A 118 -2.93 5.56 -6.97
CA LYS A 118 -3.30 6.89 -7.49
C LYS A 118 -4.64 7.37 -6.94
N LEU A 119 -5.62 6.49 -6.89
CA LEU A 119 -6.91 6.86 -6.30
C LEU A 119 -6.77 7.17 -4.82
N GLY A 120 -5.95 6.40 -4.11
CA GLY A 120 -5.69 6.63 -2.68
C GLY A 120 -5.09 8.01 -2.43
N VAL A 121 -4.13 8.43 -3.28
CA VAL A 121 -3.54 9.76 -3.18
C VAL A 121 -4.61 10.83 -3.37
N GLN A 122 -5.47 10.66 -4.38
CA GLN A 122 -6.55 11.61 -4.63
C GLN A 122 -7.50 11.71 -3.44
N GLN A 123 -7.83 10.59 -2.83
CA GLN A 123 -8.72 10.57 -1.67
C GLN A 123 -8.07 11.18 -0.44
N TRP A 124 -6.78 10.93 -0.21
CA TRP A 124 -6.05 11.55 0.89
C TRP A 124 -5.99 13.07 0.72
N LYS A 125 -5.81 13.52 -0.52
CA LYS A 125 -5.83 14.95 -0.82
C LYS A 125 -7.21 15.54 -0.54
N LYS A 126 -8.27 14.87 -1.00
CA LYS A 126 -9.63 15.31 -0.79
C LYS A 126 -10.03 15.35 0.68
N GLN A 127 -9.52 14.39 1.46
CA GLN A 127 -9.79 14.32 2.90
C GLN A 127 -9.00 15.35 3.72
N GLY A 128 -8.06 16.05 3.10
CA GLY A 128 -7.26 17.02 3.81
C GLY A 128 -6.03 16.44 4.49
N TYR A 129 -5.57 15.27 4.07
CA TYR A 129 -4.41 14.61 4.66
C TYR A 129 -3.11 14.93 3.93
N LEU A 130 -3.18 15.70 2.84
CA LEU A 130 -2.01 16.15 2.08
C LEU A 130 -2.00 17.65 1.99
N LYS A 131 -0.77 18.21 1.99
CA LYS A 131 -0.58 19.65 1.77
C LYS A 131 -1.00 20.04 0.37
#